data_35fe6527b2eea24aeb0a4d68e8eff1b8
#
_entry.id   35fe6527b2eea24aeb0a4d68e8eff1b8
#
_cell.length_a   1.000
_cell.length_b   1.000
_cell.length_c   1.000
_cell.angle_alpha   90.00
_cell.angle_beta   90.00
_cell.angle_gamma   90.00
#
_symmetry.space_group_name_H-M   'P 1'
#
loop_
_entity.id
_entity.type
_entity.pdbx_description
1 polymer ?
#
loop_
_entity_poly.entity_id
_entity_poly.type
_entity_poly.pdbx_seq_one_letter_code
_entity_poly.pdbx_strand_id
1 'polypeptide(L)'
;MSGWFEISQAKDGQYRFVLKAGNGEPILNSELYKTKASALNGVASVQKNSAEDARYERLTAKNDKPYFNLKAANHQIIGTSQFYASEQSRDKGIESVKNNGVSETIKDQAV
;
A
#
# COMPACT_ATOMS: atom_id res chain seq x y z
N MET A 1 3.23 -15.04 9.77
CA MET A 1 2.11 -15.05 8.83
C MET A 1 2.28 -13.95 7.80
N SER A 2 1.92 -14.26 6.58
CA SER A 2 1.88 -13.24 5.52
C SER A 2 0.71 -12.31 5.75
N GLY A 3 0.85 -11.05 5.31
CA GLY A 3 -0.24 -10.10 5.34
C GLY A 3 -1.28 -10.39 4.27
N TRP A 4 -2.19 -9.44 4.08
CA TRP A 4 -3.25 -9.59 3.09
C TRP A 4 -3.70 -8.20 2.63
N PHE A 5 -4.42 -8.18 1.50
CA PHE A 5 -5.05 -6.97 0.99
C PHE A 5 -6.52 -6.97 1.38
N GLU A 6 -7.04 -5.81 1.77
CA GLU A 6 -8.48 -5.63 2.02
C GLU A 6 -9.02 -4.58 1.05
N ILE A 7 -10.03 -4.96 0.27
CA ILE A 7 -10.71 -4.05 -0.64
C ILE A 7 -11.99 -3.57 0.02
N SER A 8 -12.23 -2.27 -0.02
CA SER A 8 -13.44 -1.67 0.52
C SER A 8 -13.98 -0.61 -0.43
N GLN A 9 -15.22 -0.21 -0.21
CA GLN A 9 -15.86 0.83 -1.00
C GLN A 9 -16.08 2.05 -0.12
N ALA A 10 -15.68 3.21 -0.62
CA ALA A 10 -15.88 4.48 0.07
C ALA A 10 -17.33 4.96 -0.10
N LYS A 11 -17.72 5.97 0.69
CA LYS A 11 -19.10 6.50 0.67
C LYS A 11 -19.51 7.03 -0.69
N ASP A 12 -18.56 7.52 -1.47
CA ASP A 12 -18.85 8.07 -2.81
C ASP A 12 -18.89 7.00 -3.90
N GLY A 13 -18.81 5.73 -3.52
CA GLY A 13 -18.87 4.62 -4.46
C GLY A 13 -17.53 4.20 -5.04
N GLN A 14 -16.46 4.93 -4.76
CA GLN A 14 -15.13 4.56 -5.23
C GLN A 14 -14.56 3.43 -4.38
N TYR A 15 -13.59 2.71 -4.93
CA TYR A 15 -12.96 1.57 -4.28
C TYR A 15 -11.54 1.90 -3.86
N ARG A 16 -11.08 1.27 -2.81
CA ARG A 16 -9.68 1.36 -2.36
C ARG A 16 -9.26 0.03 -1.77
N PHE A 17 -7.96 -0.13 -1.59
CA PHE A 17 -7.45 -1.27 -0.85
C PHE A 17 -6.41 -0.82 0.17
N VAL A 18 -6.24 -1.66 1.17
CA VAL A 18 -5.21 -1.48 2.20
C VAL A 18 -4.41 -2.77 2.25
N LEU A 19 -3.10 -2.66 2.28
CA LEU A 19 -2.23 -3.81 2.56
C LEU A 19 -2.01 -3.86 4.06
N LYS A 20 -2.29 -5.01 4.66
CA LYS A 20 -2.08 -5.24 6.08
C LYS A 20 -0.94 -6.22 6.31
N ALA A 21 -0.16 -5.97 7.36
CA ALA A 21 0.85 -6.91 7.80
C ALA A 21 0.20 -8.11 8.48
N GLY A 22 0.97 -9.16 8.74
CA GLY A 22 0.46 -10.37 9.37
C GLY A 22 -0.19 -10.16 10.71
N ASN A 23 0.16 -9.06 11.42
CA ASN A 23 -0.45 -8.69 12.70
C ASN A 23 -1.73 -7.86 12.54
N GLY A 24 -2.21 -7.65 11.30
CA GLY A 24 -3.42 -6.88 11.03
C GLY A 24 -3.23 -5.37 10.93
N GLU A 25 -2.02 -4.88 11.05
CA GLU A 25 -1.75 -3.44 10.97
C GLU A 25 -1.72 -2.95 9.52
N PRO A 26 -2.41 -1.83 9.19
CA PRO A 26 -2.32 -1.29 7.84
C PRO A 26 -0.94 -0.70 7.59
N ILE A 27 -0.32 -1.08 6.47
CA ILE A 27 1.03 -0.63 6.13
C ILE A 27 1.10 0.12 4.81
N LEU A 28 0.05 0.02 3.97
CA LEU A 28 0.00 0.75 2.71
C LEU A 28 -1.45 1.01 2.35
N ASN A 29 -1.78 2.27 2.03
CA ASN A 29 -3.11 2.68 1.59
C ASN A 29 -3.07 3.01 0.11
N SER A 30 -4.04 2.50 -0.66
CA SER A 30 -4.09 2.77 -2.09
C SER A 30 -4.69 4.14 -2.40
N GLU A 31 -4.57 4.51 -3.67
CA GLU A 31 -5.36 5.60 -4.24
C GLU A 31 -6.82 5.13 -4.36
N LEU A 32 -7.73 6.07 -4.65
CA LEU A 32 -9.13 5.74 -4.91
C LEU A 32 -9.30 5.32 -6.37
N TYR A 33 -10.11 4.30 -6.58
CA TYR A 33 -10.41 3.77 -7.91
C TYR A 33 -11.90 3.83 -8.18
N LYS A 34 -12.26 4.10 -9.42
CA LYS A 34 -13.68 4.21 -9.80
C LYS A 34 -14.38 2.84 -9.85
N THR A 35 -13.63 1.78 -10.09
CA THR A 35 -14.20 0.43 -10.23
C THR A 35 -13.42 -0.56 -9.37
N LYS A 36 -14.09 -1.65 -8.99
CA LYS A 36 -13.42 -2.73 -8.27
C LYS A 36 -12.32 -3.36 -9.13
N ALA A 37 -12.55 -3.49 -10.43
CA ALA A 37 -11.54 -4.05 -11.34
C ALA A 37 -10.26 -3.22 -11.32
N SER A 38 -10.37 -1.90 -11.30
CA SER A 38 -9.20 -1.01 -11.21
C SER A 38 -8.49 -1.19 -9.86
N ALA A 39 -9.24 -1.32 -8.77
CA ALA A 39 -8.65 -1.57 -7.46
C ALA A 39 -7.88 -2.90 -7.43
N LEU A 40 -8.44 -3.94 -8.04
CA LEU A 40 -7.76 -5.24 -8.15
C LEU A 40 -6.50 -5.15 -8.99
N ASN A 41 -6.51 -4.35 -10.05
CA ASN A 41 -5.31 -4.07 -10.83
C ASN A 41 -4.25 -3.38 -9.98
N GLY A 42 -4.67 -2.49 -9.09
CA GLY A 42 -3.76 -1.85 -8.14
C GLY A 42 -3.13 -2.85 -7.19
N VAL A 43 -3.92 -3.80 -6.68
CA VAL A 43 -3.39 -4.89 -5.84
C VAL A 43 -2.32 -5.68 -6.61
N ALA A 44 -2.62 -6.05 -7.85
CA ALA A 44 -1.66 -6.78 -8.69
C ALA A 44 -0.38 -5.96 -8.90
N SER A 45 -0.51 -4.64 -9.04
CA SER A 45 0.64 -3.76 -9.20
C SER A 45 1.51 -3.76 -7.93
N VAL A 46 0.90 -3.76 -6.74
CA VAL A 46 1.65 -3.89 -5.49
C VAL A 46 2.40 -5.22 -5.46
N GLN A 47 1.72 -6.31 -5.78
CA GLN A 47 2.32 -7.64 -5.79
C GLN A 47 3.54 -7.70 -6.70
N LYS A 48 3.47 -7.03 -7.84
CA LYS A 48 4.54 -7.01 -8.82
C LYS A 48 5.72 -6.12 -8.42
N ASN A 49 5.44 -4.98 -7.78
CA ASN A 49 6.46 -3.95 -7.55
C ASN A 49 7.00 -3.92 -6.13
N SER A 50 6.32 -4.51 -5.17
CA SER A 50 6.64 -4.33 -3.75
C SER A 50 8.01 -4.86 -3.34
N ALA A 51 8.54 -5.86 -4.06
CA ALA A 51 9.85 -6.44 -3.71
C ALA A 51 11.03 -5.58 -4.18
N GLU A 52 10.80 -4.60 -5.05
CA GLU A 52 11.87 -3.80 -5.62
C GLU A 52 12.05 -2.47 -4.89
N ASP A 53 13.23 -2.27 -4.31
CA ASP A 53 13.53 -1.06 -3.54
C ASP A 53 13.38 0.21 -4.40
N ALA A 54 13.71 0.13 -5.68
CA ALA A 54 13.64 1.27 -6.59
C ALA A 54 12.23 1.80 -6.79
N ARG A 55 11.20 1.04 -6.41
CA ARG A 55 9.80 1.45 -6.53
C ARG A 55 9.33 2.31 -5.36
N TYR A 56 10.15 2.47 -4.33
CA TYR A 56 9.77 3.24 -3.15
C TYR A 56 10.33 4.65 -3.22
N GLU A 57 9.46 5.63 -2.96
CA GLU A 57 9.84 7.03 -2.86
C GLU A 57 9.78 7.43 -1.39
N ARG A 58 10.91 7.79 -0.82
CA ARG A 58 11.01 8.18 0.58
C ARG A 58 10.84 9.68 0.69
N LEU A 59 9.87 10.12 1.50
CA LEU A 59 9.44 11.51 1.57
C LEU A 59 9.36 11.98 3.01
N THR A 60 9.30 13.30 3.17
CA THR A 60 9.07 13.95 4.47
C THR A 60 7.87 14.88 4.32
N ALA A 61 6.88 14.72 5.19
CA ALA A 61 5.68 15.54 5.17
C ALA A 61 5.95 16.93 5.75
N LYS A 62 4.96 17.83 5.64
CA LYS A 62 5.06 19.19 6.17
C LYS A 62 5.28 19.24 7.68
N ASN A 63 4.83 18.23 8.40
CA ASN A 63 5.02 18.11 9.84
C ASN A 63 6.35 17.42 10.21
N ASP A 64 7.27 17.32 9.26
CA ASP A 64 8.58 16.69 9.39
C ASP A 64 8.54 15.18 9.66
N LYS A 65 7.39 14.55 9.46
CA LYS A 65 7.28 13.09 9.64
C LYS A 65 7.61 12.36 8.35
N PRO A 66 8.49 11.36 8.41
CA PRO A 66 8.81 10.54 7.24
C PRO A 66 7.63 9.67 6.81
N TYR A 67 7.53 9.43 5.51
CA TYR A 67 6.58 8.48 4.94
C TYR A 67 7.13 8.01 3.59
N PHE A 68 6.38 7.12 2.91
CA PHE A 68 6.82 6.67 1.58
C PHE A 68 5.62 6.41 0.69
N ASN A 69 5.88 6.48 -0.61
CA ASN A 69 4.97 6.02 -1.64
C ASN A 69 5.57 4.77 -2.30
N LEU A 70 4.69 3.86 -2.72
CA LEU A 70 5.07 2.76 -3.60
C LEU A 70 4.60 3.12 -5.00
N LYS A 71 5.51 3.06 -5.97
CA LYS A 71 5.24 3.42 -7.35
C LYS A 71 5.37 2.22 -8.28
N ALA A 72 4.61 2.25 -9.37
CA ALA A 72 4.77 1.30 -10.46
C ALA A 72 5.98 1.68 -11.33
N ALA A 73 6.32 0.81 -12.28
CA ALA A 73 7.44 1.06 -13.18
C ALA A 73 7.27 2.34 -14.00
N ASN A 74 6.02 2.76 -14.25
CA ASN A 74 5.72 4.01 -14.98
C ASN A 74 5.68 5.23 -14.06
N HIS A 75 6.13 5.09 -12.80
CA HIS A 75 6.20 6.14 -11.79
C HIS A 75 4.85 6.60 -11.24
N GLN A 76 3.77 5.92 -11.56
CA GLN A 76 2.48 6.22 -10.95
C GLN A 76 2.42 5.68 -9.52
N ILE A 77 1.86 6.49 -8.61
CA ILE A 77 1.74 6.10 -7.22
C ILE A 77 0.66 5.02 -7.08
N ILE A 78 1.04 3.86 -6.53
CA ILE A 78 0.11 2.78 -6.26
C ILE A 78 -0.49 2.93 -4.86
N GLY A 79 0.33 3.33 -3.90
CA GLY A 79 -0.12 3.50 -2.53
C GLY A 79 0.82 4.36 -1.72
N THR A 80 0.32 4.80 -0.56
CA THR A 80 1.03 5.70 0.36
C THR A 80 1.00 5.11 1.76
N SER A 81 2.13 5.21 2.47
CA SER A 81 2.22 4.74 3.84
C SER A 81 1.59 5.73 4.82
N GLN A 82 1.49 5.29 6.09
CA GLN A 82 1.22 6.21 7.19
C GLN A 82 2.46 7.07 7.47
N PHE A 83 2.32 8.05 8.35
CA PHE A 83 3.45 8.85 8.80
C PHE A 83 4.18 8.12 9.92
N TYR A 84 5.52 8.20 9.90
CA TYR A 84 6.38 7.54 10.89
C TYR A 84 7.09 8.59 11.75
N ALA A 85 7.50 8.17 12.94
CA ALA A 85 8.19 9.06 13.87
C ALA A 85 9.65 9.32 13.46
N SER A 86 10.24 8.39 12.68
CA SER A 86 11.65 8.48 12.29
C SER A 86 11.87 7.84 10.93
N GLU A 87 13.01 8.15 10.31
CA GLU A 87 13.41 7.52 9.06
C GLU A 87 13.63 6.02 9.24
N GLN A 88 14.14 5.63 10.40
CA GLN A 88 14.35 4.21 10.70
C GLN A 88 13.01 3.46 10.74
N SER A 89 11.99 4.02 11.38
CA SER A 89 10.66 3.43 11.42
C SER A 89 10.05 3.34 10.02
N ARG A 90 10.23 4.41 9.21
CA ARG A 90 9.76 4.41 7.82
C ARG A 90 10.41 3.28 7.03
N ASP A 91 11.71 3.09 7.19
CA ASP A 91 12.41 2.05 6.44
C ASP A 91 11.96 0.65 6.87
N LYS A 92 11.62 0.46 8.15
CA LYS A 92 11.00 -0.78 8.61
C LYS A 92 9.64 -0.99 7.97
N GLY A 93 8.88 0.10 7.77
CA GLY A 93 7.60 0.05 7.06
C GLY A 93 7.77 -0.41 5.62
N ILE A 94 8.78 0.09 4.94
CA ILE A 94 9.11 -0.35 3.58
C ILE A 94 9.43 -1.84 3.56
N GLU A 95 10.24 -2.31 4.50
CA GLU A 95 10.54 -3.75 4.58
C GLU A 95 9.28 -4.57 4.81
N SER A 96 8.37 -4.08 5.63
CA SER A 96 7.08 -4.74 5.87
C SER A 96 6.27 -4.84 4.57
N VAL A 97 6.24 -3.78 3.76
CA VAL A 97 5.53 -3.83 2.46
C VAL A 97 6.22 -4.81 1.53
N LYS A 98 7.56 -4.84 1.50
CA LYS A 98 8.28 -5.80 0.67
C LYS A 98 7.92 -7.24 1.03
N ASN A 99 7.81 -7.53 2.33
CA ASN A 99 7.52 -8.88 2.81
C ASN A 99 6.06 -9.27 2.63
N ASN A 100 5.13 -8.33 2.76
CA ASN A 100 3.70 -8.60 2.74
C ASN A 100 3.03 -8.31 1.40
N GLY A 101 3.62 -7.43 0.60
CA GLY A 101 3.02 -7.01 -0.67
C GLY A 101 2.97 -8.10 -1.73
N VAL A 102 3.72 -9.17 -1.54
CA VAL A 102 3.70 -10.34 -2.44
C VAL A 102 2.61 -11.33 -2.07
N SER A 103 1.85 -11.05 -1.01
CA SER A 103 0.74 -11.92 -0.58
C SER A 103 -0.32 -12.03 -1.67
N GLU A 104 -0.86 -13.23 -1.86
CA GLU A 104 -1.95 -13.46 -2.78
C GLU A 104 -3.31 -13.43 -2.10
N THR A 105 -3.35 -13.22 -0.80
CA THR A 105 -4.60 -13.19 -0.04
C THR A 105 -5.28 -11.83 -0.20
N ILE A 106 -6.49 -11.85 -0.72
CA ILE A 106 -7.30 -10.64 -0.91
C ILE A 106 -8.63 -10.85 -0.21
N LYS A 107 -8.95 -9.95 0.74
CA LYS A 107 -10.23 -9.98 1.45
C LYS A 107 -11.10 -8.86 0.88
N ASP A 108 -12.21 -9.24 0.25
CA ASP A 108 -13.12 -8.31 -0.40
C ASP A 108 -14.22 -7.92 0.58
N GLN A 109 -14.16 -6.67 1.06
CA GLN A 109 -15.13 -6.11 1.99
C GLN A 109 -16.14 -5.22 1.27
N ALA A 110 -16.04 -5.10 -0.06
CA ALA A 110 -16.86 -4.20 -0.87
C ALA A 110 -18.04 -4.95 -1.50
N VAL A 111 -18.92 -5.45 -0.68
CA VAL A 111 -20.10 -6.19 -1.13
C VAL A 111 -21.38 -5.38 -0.98
#